data_47ea0dbeb9438b07ecf60763744121e1
#
_entry.id   47ea0dbeb9438b07ecf60763744121e1
#
_cell.length_a   1.000
_cell.length_b   1.000
_cell.length_c   1.000
_cell.angle_alpha   90.00
_cell.angle_beta   90.00
_cell.angle_gamma   90.00
#
_symmetry.space_group_name_H-M   'P 1'
#
loop_
_entity.id
_entity.type
_entity.pdbx_description
1 polymer ?
#
loop_
_entity_poly.entity_id
_entity_poly.type
_entity_poly.pdbx_seq_one_letter_code
_entity_poly.pdbx_strand_id
1 'polypeptide(L)'
;MSMDRGAFEALITRMEALAASNPAAYRRRVFGLAILGYGYLLLVVTVLLALCAVLLASIVYLQAIAVKLLLLVGGPLWLVLRSMWVELQPPAGERLTKLRVPGLFQMLGDLRKRLRTPRIHHVLLTPDFNAGVMQVPRLGLLGWHRNYLFIGLPLMKSLTVEQFQAVLAHELGHLSGGHARAGNWIYRLRLIWQRLEAAFSQTSHWGAAPIRAFFKWYIPRFRATSFPLARANEYEADAAALNLTSARSAAQALTAVSIVGSYLSEKYWPKIHSAARELPQPAFAPYSEFMATAIQDVPAHELQSWQETALAGRTSYDDTHPSLADRLKAMGVAAEFAPPLAGDSAERLLGAERARLESAFDAQWRERVAESWKQVHENTRTHRLRLSELRSQAVQTGLDEQKALELADLEEDVGEGSVASLRMRRALVAKYPESAPARFSLARQLLRAVDVDGVALMEALIEKEPNAFLAGAQLLQDYYWRRNERDLALQWQRRFMERANELHATPSKSHRV
;
A
#
# COMPACT_ATOMS: atom_id res chain seq x y z
N MET A 1 -3.44 4.16 26.03
CA MET A 1 -2.16 4.58 25.41
C MET A 1 -1.94 3.71 24.18
N SER A 2 -1.80 4.31 23.00
CA SER A 2 -1.35 3.64 21.79
C SER A 2 0.10 3.18 22.00
N MET A 3 0.46 2.01 21.48
CA MET A 3 1.84 1.54 21.47
C MET A 3 2.65 2.43 20.52
N ASP A 4 3.74 3.02 21.00
CA ASP A 4 4.68 3.73 20.13
C ASP A 4 5.48 2.75 19.25
N ARG A 5 6.17 3.28 18.25
CA ARG A 5 6.89 2.46 17.27
C ARG A 5 8.04 1.67 17.92
N GLY A 6 8.79 2.28 18.84
CA GLY A 6 9.89 1.60 19.51
C GLY A 6 9.41 0.43 20.38
N ALA A 7 8.31 0.61 21.12
CA ALA A 7 7.69 -0.47 21.89
C ALA A 7 7.13 -1.59 20.99
N PHE A 8 6.63 -1.25 19.80
CA PHE A 8 6.15 -2.22 18.82
C PHE A 8 7.31 -3.09 18.29
N GLU A 9 8.40 -2.47 17.86
CA GLU A 9 9.60 -3.15 17.34
C GLU A 9 10.29 -3.99 18.43
N ALA A 10 10.43 -3.46 19.64
CA ALA A 10 10.96 -4.20 20.79
C ALA A 10 10.11 -5.44 21.14
N LEU A 11 8.79 -5.35 21.01
CA LEU A 11 7.92 -6.50 21.22
C LEU A 11 8.10 -7.56 20.15
N ILE A 12 8.27 -7.18 18.87
CA ILE A 12 8.54 -8.12 17.78
C ILE A 12 9.87 -8.85 18.06
N THR A 13 10.96 -8.12 18.32
CA THR A 13 12.27 -8.70 18.61
C THR A 13 12.20 -9.71 19.77
N ARG A 14 11.46 -9.37 20.84
CA ARG A 14 11.23 -10.28 21.96
C ARG A 14 10.44 -11.53 21.56
N MET A 15 9.47 -11.40 20.64
CA MET A 15 8.68 -12.54 20.16
C MET A 15 9.48 -13.41 19.18
N GLU A 16 10.37 -12.83 18.38
CA GLU A 16 11.31 -13.55 17.54
C GLU A 16 12.28 -14.40 18.40
N ALA A 17 12.86 -13.81 19.42
CA ALA A 17 13.72 -14.52 20.38
C ALA A 17 12.96 -15.67 21.10
N LEU A 18 11.70 -15.43 21.49
CA LEU A 18 10.85 -16.46 22.10
C LEU A 18 10.47 -17.56 21.10
N ALA A 19 10.18 -17.20 19.85
CA ALA A 19 9.86 -18.19 18.80
C ALA A 19 11.05 -19.08 18.48
N ALA A 20 12.27 -18.54 18.50
CA ALA A 20 13.50 -19.29 18.30
C ALA A 20 13.85 -20.20 19.49
N SER A 21 13.77 -19.69 20.72
CA SER A 21 14.16 -20.43 21.93
C SER A 21 13.09 -21.41 22.43
N ASN A 22 11.80 -21.05 22.33
CA ASN A 22 10.69 -21.89 22.81
C ASN A 22 9.45 -21.73 21.92
N PRO A 23 9.39 -22.43 20.77
CA PRO A 23 8.28 -22.33 19.82
C PRO A 23 6.91 -22.67 20.43
N ALA A 24 6.86 -23.60 21.40
CA ALA A 24 5.62 -23.99 22.05
C ALA A 24 5.07 -22.88 22.95
N ALA A 25 5.93 -22.22 23.73
CA ALA A 25 5.54 -21.07 24.56
C ALA A 25 5.12 -19.87 23.68
N TYR A 26 5.83 -19.63 22.61
CA TYR A 26 5.49 -18.62 21.63
C TYR A 26 4.07 -18.85 21.04
N ARG A 27 3.79 -20.06 20.52
CA ARG A 27 2.47 -20.41 19.97
C ARG A 27 1.37 -20.21 21.01
N ARG A 28 1.55 -20.72 22.25
CA ARG A 28 0.58 -20.52 23.34
C ARG A 28 0.27 -19.04 23.57
N ARG A 29 1.28 -18.17 23.49
CA ARG A 29 1.12 -16.71 23.66
C ARG A 29 0.29 -16.10 22.53
N VAL A 30 0.58 -16.46 21.27
CA VAL A 30 -0.18 -15.98 20.09
C VAL A 30 -1.64 -16.44 20.19
N PHE A 31 -1.87 -17.73 20.48
CA PHE A 31 -3.24 -18.27 20.63
C PHE A 31 -3.97 -17.68 21.83
N GLY A 32 -3.31 -17.50 22.96
CA GLY A 32 -3.89 -16.85 24.14
C GLY A 32 -4.36 -15.44 23.82
N LEU A 33 -3.56 -14.68 23.09
CA LEU A 33 -3.94 -13.34 22.65
C LEU A 33 -5.11 -13.37 21.67
N ALA A 34 -5.14 -14.33 20.74
CA ALA A 34 -6.25 -14.51 19.81
C ALA A 34 -7.56 -14.84 20.54
N ILE A 35 -7.50 -15.74 21.54
CA ILE A 35 -8.65 -16.11 22.39
C ILE A 35 -9.13 -14.90 23.20
N LEU A 36 -8.21 -14.07 23.71
CA LEU A 36 -8.55 -12.83 24.43
C LEU A 36 -9.38 -11.89 23.54
N GLY A 37 -8.99 -11.69 22.28
CA GLY A 37 -9.73 -10.85 21.33
C GLY A 37 -11.15 -11.35 21.06
N TYR A 38 -11.30 -12.65 20.80
CA TYR A 38 -12.62 -13.27 20.63
C TYR A 38 -13.44 -13.26 21.92
N GLY A 39 -12.81 -13.57 23.07
CA GLY A 39 -13.45 -13.55 24.38
C GLY A 39 -14.00 -12.18 24.73
N TYR A 40 -13.24 -11.13 24.44
CA TYR A 40 -13.71 -9.76 24.63
C TYR A 40 -14.92 -9.43 23.73
N LEU A 41 -14.90 -9.79 22.44
CA LEU A 41 -16.05 -9.58 21.55
C LEU A 41 -17.27 -10.35 22.02
N LEU A 42 -17.09 -11.60 22.39
CA LEU A 42 -18.18 -12.44 22.91
C LEU A 42 -18.77 -11.82 24.20
N LEU A 43 -17.93 -11.37 25.11
CA LEU A 43 -18.35 -10.68 26.33
C LEU A 43 -19.19 -9.44 26.00
N VAL A 44 -18.69 -8.58 25.11
CA VAL A 44 -19.41 -7.36 24.69
C VAL A 44 -20.76 -7.69 24.08
N VAL A 45 -20.81 -8.66 23.16
CA VAL A 45 -22.08 -9.10 22.54
C VAL A 45 -23.04 -9.66 23.60
N THR A 46 -22.55 -10.50 24.50
CA THR A 46 -23.37 -11.09 25.57
C THR A 46 -23.94 -10.04 26.50
N VAL A 47 -23.12 -9.08 26.95
CA VAL A 47 -23.56 -7.97 27.81
C VAL A 47 -24.60 -7.12 27.10
N LEU A 48 -24.37 -6.73 25.85
CA LEU A 48 -25.32 -5.91 25.08
C LEU A 48 -26.64 -6.65 24.83
N LEU A 49 -26.59 -7.98 24.52
CA LEU A 49 -27.79 -8.80 24.38
C LEU A 49 -28.57 -8.92 25.70
N ALA A 50 -27.87 -9.12 26.82
CA ALA A 50 -28.50 -9.20 28.15
C ALA A 50 -29.18 -7.86 28.49
N LEU A 51 -28.52 -6.73 28.23
CA LEU A 51 -29.11 -5.40 28.43
C LEU A 51 -30.34 -5.20 27.55
N CYS A 52 -30.29 -5.57 26.26
CA CYS A 52 -31.45 -5.52 25.39
C CYS A 52 -32.61 -6.39 25.90
N ALA A 53 -32.34 -7.61 26.37
CA ALA A 53 -33.34 -8.50 26.93
C ALA A 53 -34.01 -7.92 28.19
N VAL A 54 -33.21 -7.35 29.11
CA VAL A 54 -33.70 -6.65 30.31
C VAL A 54 -34.59 -5.46 29.94
N LEU A 55 -34.15 -4.62 28.99
CA LEU A 55 -34.91 -3.46 28.51
C LEU A 55 -36.22 -3.89 27.84
N LEU A 56 -36.21 -4.96 27.04
CA LEU A 56 -37.42 -5.51 26.43
C LEU A 56 -38.40 -6.02 27.50
N ALA A 57 -37.92 -6.75 28.49
CA ALA A 57 -38.75 -7.23 29.62
C ALA A 57 -39.32 -6.06 30.44
N SER A 58 -38.59 -4.95 30.54
CA SER A 58 -38.98 -3.75 31.28
C SER A 58 -39.89 -2.79 30.49
N ILE A 59 -40.21 -3.09 29.24
CA ILE A 59 -40.93 -2.16 28.37
C ILE A 59 -42.33 -1.86 28.88
N VAL A 60 -42.97 -2.83 29.55
CA VAL A 60 -44.29 -2.70 30.17
C VAL A 60 -44.30 -1.69 31.33
N TYR A 61 -43.15 -1.58 32.05
CA TYR A 61 -43.00 -0.70 33.22
C TYR A 61 -42.40 0.67 32.86
N LEU A 62 -41.45 0.71 31.94
CA LEU A 62 -40.68 1.93 31.61
C LEU A 62 -41.17 2.63 30.33
N GLN A 63 -42.09 2.02 29.57
CA GLN A 63 -42.69 2.57 28.36
C GLN A 63 -41.70 3.29 27.42
N ALA A 64 -41.93 4.58 27.15
CA ALA A 64 -41.13 5.38 26.23
C ALA A 64 -39.62 5.48 26.65
N ILE A 65 -39.30 5.38 27.94
CA ILE A 65 -37.92 5.38 28.43
C ILE A 65 -37.20 4.09 28.02
N ALA A 66 -37.86 2.94 28.15
CA ALA A 66 -37.29 1.65 27.75
C ALA A 66 -36.97 1.61 26.24
N VAL A 67 -37.85 2.20 25.41
CA VAL A 67 -37.61 2.29 23.96
C VAL A 67 -36.38 3.15 23.64
N LYS A 68 -36.23 4.32 24.29
CA LYS A 68 -35.04 5.16 24.11
C LYS A 68 -33.76 4.47 24.53
N LEU A 69 -33.78 3.78 25.68
CA LEU A 69 -32.63 3.01 26.17
C LEU A 69 -32.31 1.79 25.27
N LEU A 70 -33.35 1.14 24.73
CA LEU A 70 -33.18 0.04 23.78
C LEU A 70 -32.48 0.50 22.49
N LEU A 71 -32.82 1.67 21.97
CA LEU A 71 -32.13 2.26 20.82
C LEU A 71 -30.66 2.62 21.15
N LEU A 72 -30.43 3.11 22.37
CA LEU A 72 -29.11 3.45 22.86
C LEU A 72 -28.18 2.23 22.98
N VAL A 73 -28.69 1.10 23.44
CA VAL A 73 -27.94 -0.16 23.58
C VAL A 73 -27.93 -0.95 22.28
N GLY A 74 -29.05 -0.97 21.55
CA GLY A 74 -29.21 -1.65 20.27
C GLY A 74 -28.30 -1.10 19.17
N GLY A 75 -28.02 0.19 19.17
CA GLY A 75 -27.08 0.82 18.23
C GLY A 75 -25.67 0.22 18.32
N PRO A 76 -25.00 0.24 19.47
CA PRO A 76 -23.72 -0.43 19.67
C PRO A 76 -23.75 -1.93 19.38
N LEU A 77 -24.80 -2.65 19.80
CA LEU A 77 -24.97 -4.07 19.51
C LEU A 77 -25.01 -4.32 18.00
N TRP A 78 -25.86 -3.57 17.28
CA TRP A 78 -25.95 -3.65 15.83
C TRP A 78 -24.61 -3.35 15.16
N LEU A 79 -23.88 -2.30 15.62
CA LEU A 79 -22.58 -1.96 15.11
C LEU A 79 -21.56 -3.09 15.30
N VAL A 80 -21.54 -3.71 16.50
CA VAL A 80 -20.66 -4.86 16.78
C VAL A 80 -21.02 -6.03 15.87
N LEU A 81 -22.30 -6.42 15.84
CA LEU A 81 -22.75 -7.53 14.99
C LEU A 81 -22.49 -7.28 13.50
N ARG A 82 -22.76 -6.07 13.01
CA ARG A 82 -22.44 -5.67 11.64
C ARG A 82 -20.95 -5.69 11.35
N SER A 83 -20.14 -5.29 12.31
CA SER A 83 -18.66 -5.32 12.16
C SER A 83 -18.11 -6.75 12.20
N MET A 84 -18.76 -7.66 12.91
CA MET A 84 -18.46 -9.10 12.88
C MET A 84 -18.92 -9.75 11.55
N TRP A 85 -19.95 -9.21 10.93
CA TRP A 85 -20.41 -9.58 9.58
C TRP A 85 -19.56 -8.84 8.53
N VAL A 86 -18.26 -9.15 8.52
CA VAL A 86 -17.34 -8.51 7.58
C VAL A 86 -17.58 -9.11 6.20
N GLU A 87 -18.30 -8.39 5.35
CA GLU A 87 -18.31 -8.65 3.92
C GLU A 87 -16.95 -8.28 3.34
N LEU A 88 -16.11 -9.28 3.19
CA LEU A 88 -14.93 -9.17 2.33
C LEU A 88 -15.43 -9.10 0.90
N GLN A 89 -15.38 -7.93 0.29
CA GLN A 89 -15.63 -7.85 -1.14
C GLN A 89 -14.59 -8.72 -1.86
N PRO A 90 -15.02 -9.62 -2.75
CA PRO A 90 -14.08 -10.38 -3.56
C PRO A 90 -13.23 -9.41 -4.38
N PRO A 91 -11.97 -9.76 -4.70
CA PRO A 91 -11.15 -8.93 -5.56
C PRO A 91 -11.86 -8.68 -6.89
N ALA A 92 -11.77 -7.46 -7.41
CA ALA A 92 -12.26 -7.15 -8.74
C ALA A 92 -11.36 -7.82 -9.79
N GLY A 93 -11.93 -8.28 -10.89
CA GLY A 93 -11.18 -8.90 -11.98
C GLY A 93 -12.07 -9.69 -12.95
N GLU A 94 -11.51 -10.01 -14.10
CA GLU A 94 -12.14 -10.84 -15.14
C GLU A 94 -12.12 -12.31 -14.71
N ARG A 95 -13.30 -12.92 -14.64
CA ARG A 95 -13.43 -14.32 -14.21
C ARG A 95 -12.94 -15.27 -15.31
N LEU A 96 -11.91 -16.06 -14.97
CA LEU A 96 -11.40 -17.12 -15.83
C LEU A 96 -12.15 -18.45 -15.56
N THR A 97 -12.38 -19.22 -16.62
CA THR A 97 -13.04 -20.52 -16.54
C THR A 97 -12.20 -21.59 -17.23
N LYS A 98 -12.35 -22.84 -16.79
CA LYS A 98 -11.61 -23.98 -17.35
C LYS A 98 -11.84 -24.16 -18.85
N LEU A 99 -13.03 -23.82 -19.35
CA LEU A 99 -13.36 -23.92 -20.78
C LEU A 99 -12.58 -22.90 -21.63
N ARG A 100 -12.36 -21.68 -21.08
CA ARG A 100 -11.70 -20.60 -21.82
C ARG A 100 -10.18 -20.67 -21.75
N VAL A 101 -9.63 -21.08 -20.59
CA VAL A 101 -8.17 -21.12 -20.35
C VAL A 101 -7.75 -22.48 -19.76
N PRO A 102 -7.89 -23.57 -20.54
CA PRO A 102 -7.69 -24.94 -20.04
C PRO A 102 -6.26 -25.17 -19.53
N GLY A 103 -5.22 -24.61 -20.18
CA GLY A 103 -3.82 -24.77 -19.78
C GLY A 103 -3.54 -24.22 -18.37
N LEU A 104 -4.05 -23.03 -18.04
CA LEU A 104 -3.93 -22.46 -16.70
C LEU A 104 -4.62 -23.34 -15.65
N PHE A 105 -5.83 -23.81 -15.95
CA PHE A 105 -6.56 -24.66 -14.99
C PHE A 105 -5.96 -26.05 -14.84
N GLN A 106 -5.27 -26.59 -15.84
CA GLN A 106 -4.47 -27.81 -15.72
C GLN A 106 -3.33 -27.60 -14.72
N MET A 107 -2.51 -26.56 -14.91
CA MET A 107 -1.42 -26.20 -14.00
C MET A 107 -1.93 -26.01 -12.57
N LEU A 108 -3.00 -25.24 -12.36
CA LEU A 108 -3.62 -25.03 -11.04
C LEU A 108 -4.12 -26.35 -10.43
N GLY A 109 -4.67 -27.24 -11.24
CA GLY A 109 -5.11 -28.57 -10.82
C GLY A 109 -3.97 -29.43 -10.30
N ASP A 110 -2.83 -29.41 -10.98
CA ASP A 110 -1.64 -30.19 -10.62
C ASP A 110 -0.97 -29.60 -9.36
N LEU A 111 -0.79 -28.28 -9.30
CA LEU A 111 -0.29 -27.61 -8.09
C LEU A 111 -1.17 -27.92 -6.87
N ARG A 112 -2.48 -27.81 -7.02
CA ARG A 112 -3.44 -28.07 -5.94
C ARG A 112 -3.35 -29.51 -5.43
N LYS A 113 -3.23 -30.49 -6.31
CA LYS A 113 -3.09 -31.91 -5.93
C LYS A 113 -1.78 -32.13 -5.16
N ARG A 114 -0.68 -31.61 -5.65
CA ARG A 114 0.66 -31.76 -5.05
C ARG A 114 0.75 -31.07 -3.69
N LEU A 115 0.21 -29.86 -3.54
CA LEU A 115 0.16 -29.10 -2.28
C LEU A 115 -0.97 -29.51 -1.33
N ARG A 116 -1.90 -30.35 -1.77
CA ARG A 116 -3.09 -30.76 -1.01
C ARG A 116 -3.91 -29.55 -0.50
N THR A 117 -4.01 -28.51 -1.34
CA THR A 117 -4.75 -27.28 -0.98
C THR A 117 -6.25 -27.43 -1.17
N PRO A 118 -7.07 -26.63 -0.44
CA PRO A 118 -8.51 -26.58 -0.65
C PRO A 118 -8.87 -26.18 -2.08
N ARG A 119 -10.13 -26.40 -2.46
CA ARG A 119 -10.64 -26.00 -3.77
C ARG A 119 -10.54 -24.48 -3.95
N ILE A 120 -10.02 -24.04 -5.10
CA ILE A 120 -10.12 -22.66 -5.59
C ILE A 120 -11.50 -22.52 -6.23
N HIS A 121 -12.32 -21.58 -5.75
CA HIS A 121 -13.69 -21.40 -6.20
C HIS A 121 -13.75 -20.43 -7.40
N HIS A 122 -12.91 -19.44 -7.40
CA HIS A 122 -12.82 -18.43 -8.45
C HIS A 122 -11.36 -18.13 -8.79
N VAL A 123 -11.08 -18.06 -10.08
CA VAL A 123 -9.81 -17.55 -10.62
C VAL A 123 -10.14 -16.26 -11.37
N LEU A 124 -9.48 -15.18 -10.99
CA LEU A 124 -9.71 -13.85 -11.52
C LEU A 124 -8.42 -13.35 -12.17
N LEU A 125 -8.52 -12.79 -13.36
CA LEU A 125 -7.44 -12.03 -13.97
C LEU A 125 -7.60 -10.56 -13.60
N THR A 126 -6.52 -9.90 -13.21
CA THR A 126 -6.53 -8.50 -12.78
C THR A 126 -5.55 -7.66 -13.60
N PRO A 127 -5.74 -6.34 -13.66
CA PRO A 127 -4.80 -5.42 -14.32
C PRO A 127 -3.55 -5.13 -13.49
N ASP A 128 -3.48 -5.58 -12.22
CA ASP A 128 -2.40 -5.26 -11.30
C ASP A 128 -1.19 -6.17 -11.53
N PHE A 129 0.02 -5.67 -11.24
CA PHE A 129 1.24 -6.48 -11.24
C PHE A 129 1.36 -7.25 -9.93
N ASN A 130 0.51 -8.24 -9.73
CA ASN A 130 0.44 -9.02 -8.49
C ASN A 130 -0.22 -10.38 -8.72
N ALA A 131 -0.03 -11.30 -7.78
CA ALA A 131 -0.84 -12.51 -7.64
C ALA A 131 -1.14 -12.73 -6.16
N GLY A 132 -2.22 -13.46 -5.87
CA GLY A 132 -2.55 -13.73 -4.47
C GLY A 132 -3.76 -14.61 -4.30
N VAL A 133 -3.90 -15.14 -3.09
CA VAL A 133 -5.07 -15.91 -2.68
C VAL A 133 -5.84 -15.18 -1.58
N MET A 134 -7.13 -15.01 -1.78
CA MET A 134 -8.03 -14.43 -0.79
C MET A 134 -9.10 -15.43 -0.38
N GLN A 135 -9.25 -15.60 0.93
CA GLN A 135 -10.35 -16.39 1.51
C GLN A 135 -11.46 -15.45 1.97
N VAL A 136 -12.58 -15.46 1.26
CA VAL A 136 -13.76 -14.65 1.59
C VAL A 136 -14.73 -15.48 2.43
N PRO A 137 -14.96 -15.13 3.72
CA PRO A 137 -15.91 -15.86 4.57
C PRO A 137 -17.35 -15.59 4.11
N ARG A 138 -18.18 -16.62 4.11
CA ARG A 138 -19.62 -16.49 3.82
C ARG A 138 -20.44 -16.12 5.05
N LEU A 139 -19.97 -16.54 6.22
CA LEU A 139 -20.65 -16.35 7.50
C LEU A 139 -19.82 -15.46 8.44
N GLY A 140 -19.19 -14.39 7.91
CA GLY A 140 -18.36 -13.49 8.71
C GLY A 140 -17.26 -14.26 9.47
N LEU A 141 -17.17 -14.02 10.79
CA LEU A 141 -16.18 -14.69 11.66
C LEU A 141 -16.35 -16.20 11.78
N LEU A 142 -17.53 -16.75 11.48
CA LEU A 142 -17.85 -18.18 11.65
C LEU A 142 -17.27 -19.06 10.54
N GLY A 143 -16.67 -18.49 9.51
CA GLY A 143 -15.96 -19.24 8.50
C GLY A 143 -16.77 -19.54 7.22
N TRP A 144 -16.68 -20.78 6.70
CA TRP A 144 -17.20 -21.21 5.40
C TRP A 144 -16.72 -20.33 4.24
N HIS A 145 -15.43 -20.46 3.92
CA HIS A 145 -14.72 -19.58 3.00
C HIS A 145 -14.90 -19.97 1.53
N ARG A 146 -14.97 -18.95 0.67
CA ARG A 146 -14.68 -19.08 -0.76
C ARG A 146 -13.24 -18.63 -1.02
N ASN A 147 -12.48 -19.48 -1.71
CA ASN A 147 -11.11 -19.21 -2.06
C ASN A 147 -11.09 -18.56 -3.46
N TYR A 148 -10.55 -17.36 -3.53
CA TYR A 148 -10.30 -16.62 -4.76
C TYR A 148 -8.80 -16.61 -5.01
N LEU A 149 -8.41 -16.96 -6.24
CA LEU A 149 -7.06 -16.73 -6.74
C LEU A 149 -7.16 -15.56 -7.72
N PHE A 150 -6.41 -14.50 -7.49
CA PHE A 150 -6.27 -13.41 -8.43
C PHE A 150 -4.87 -13.41 -9.02
N ILE A 151 -4.78 -13.13 -10.30
CA ILE A 151 -3.56 -13.20 -11.11
C ILE A 151 -3.50 -11.95 -11.96
N GLY A 152 -2.40 -11.21 -11.89
CA GLY A 152 -2.17 -10.04 -12.71
C GLY A 152 -1.73 -10.39 -14.13
N LEU A 153 -2.36 -9.79 -15.11
CA LEU A 153 -1.94 -9.93 -16.50
C LEU A 153 -0.50 -9.44 -16.72
N PRO A 154 -0.08 -8.27 -16.19
CA PRO A 154 1.32 -7.83 -16.29
C PRO A 154 2.31 -8.81 -15.68
N LEU A 155 1.93 -9.47 -14.59
CA LEU A 155 2.78 -10.49 -13.95
C LEU A 155 2.94 -11.72 -14.87
N MET A 156 1.86 -12.20 -15.48
CA MET A 156 1.92 -13.31 -16.45
C MET A 156 2.79 -12.98 -17.66
N LYS A 157 2.76 -11.73 -18.12
CA LYS A 157 3.59 -11.25 -19.23
C LYS A 157 5.07 -11.16 -18.88
N SER A 158 5.37 -10.94 -17.60
CA SER A 158 6.75 -10.69 -17.11
C SER A 158 7.50 -11.95 -16.69
N LEU A 159 6.84 -13.09 -16.59
CA LEU A 159 7.41 -14.34 -16.11
C LEU A 159 7.31 -15.45 -17.15
N THR A 160 8.31 -16.33 -17.19
CA THR A 160 8.19 -17.60 -17.90
C THR A 160 7.12 -18.47 -17.24
N VAL A 161 6.66 -19.53 -17.95
CA VAL A 161 5.67 -20.45 -17.37
C VAL A 161 6.17 -21.11 -16.07
N GLU A 162 7.46 -21.46 -15.98
CA GLU A 162 8.04 -22.07 -14.78
C GLU A 162 8.16 -21.07 -13.61
N GLN A 163 8.61 -19.85 -13.89
CA GLN A 163 8.66 -18.77 -12.90
C GLN A 163 7.26 -18.44 -12.36
N PHE A 164 6.28 -18.35 -13.26
CA PHE A 164 4.89 -18.13 -12.89
C PHE A 164 4.32 -19.29 -12.07
N GLN A 165 4.68 -20.53 -12.43
CA GLN A 165 4.32 -21.71 -11.62
C GLN A 165 4.90 -21.63 -10.22
N ALA A 166 6.13 -21.10 -10.04
CA ALA A 166 6.72 -20.89 -8.71
C ALA A 166 5.93 -19.85 -7.90
N VAL A 167 5.51 -18.74 -8.51
CA VAL A 167 4.64 -17.75 -7.86
C VAL A 167 3.32 -18.39 -7.45
N LEU A 168 2.65 -19.12 -8.34
CA LEU A 168 1.40 -19.80 -8.01
C LEU A 168 1.56 -20.86 -6.92
N ALA A 169 2.70 -21.56 -6.90
CA ALA A 169 3.01 -22.55 -5.86
C ALA A 169 3.20 -21.88 -4.49
N HIS A 170 3.86 -20.69 -4.45
CA HIS A 170 3.96 -19.87 -3.26
C HIS A 170 2.58 -19.44 -2.76
N GLU A 171 1.75 -18.83 -3.62
CA GLU A 171 0.40 -18.38 -3.26
C GLU A 171 -0.49 -19.52 -2.77
N LEU A 172 -0.44 -20.66 -3.45
CA LEU A 172 -1.17 -21.84 -3.01
C LEU A 172 -0.57 -22.50 -1.75
N GLY A 173 0.73 -22.29 -1.52
CA GLY A 173 1.44 -22.67 -0.30
C GLY A 173 0.76 -22.08 0.95
N HIS A 174 0.32 -20.84 0.89
CA HIS A 174 -0.46 -20.19 1.95
C HIS A 174 -1.80 -20.90 2.25
N LEU A 175 -2.33 -21.69 1.34
CA LEU A 175 -3.55 -22.49 1.56
C LEU A 175 -3.25 -23.92 1.98
N SER A 176 -2.01 -24.40 1.86
CA SER A 176 -1.67 -25.80 2.13
C SER A 176 -1.83 -26.14 3.62
N GLY A 177 -2.19 -27.40 3.91
CA GLY A 177 -2.52 -27.83 5.26
C GLY A 177 -1.26 -28.24 6.04
N GLY A 178 -1.33 -28.21 7.36
CA GLY A 178 -0.30 -28.58 8.31
C GLY A 178 -0.11 -27.46 9.31
N HIS A 179 1.10 -26.99 9.53
CA HIS A 179 1.39 -25.80 10.35
C HIS A 179 0.75 -24.52 9.78
N ALA A 180 0.56 -24.47 8.45
CA ALA A 180 -0.15 -23.40 7.75
C ALA A 180 -1.60 -23.15 8.23
N ARG A 181 -2.33 -24.15 8.77
CA ARG A 181 -3.70 -23.90 9.26
C ARG A 181 -3.76 -22.90 10.40
N ALA A 182 -2.83 -23.02 11.35
CA ALA A 182 -2.75 -22.10 12.48
C ALA A 182 -2.27 -20.72 12.03
N GLY A 183 -1.26 -20.67 11.15
CA GLY A 183 -0.75 -19.44 10.56
C GLY A 183 -1.81 -18.71 9.73
N ASN A 184 -2.53 -19.44 8.87
CA ASN A 184 -3.62 -18.89 8.06
C ASN A 184 -4.79 -18.38 8.91
N TRP A 185 -5.09 -19.04 10.03
CA TRP A 185 -6.10 -18.56 10.97
C TRP A 185 -5.65 -17.23 11.63
N ILE A 186 -4.39 -17.15 12.08
CA ILE A 186 -3.82 -15.94 12.66
C ILE A 186 -3.74 -14.80 11.61
N TYR A 187 -3.34 -15.11 10.38
CA TYR A 187 -3.32 -14.13 9.29
C TYR A 187 -4.71 -13.54 9.02
N ARG A 188 -5.73 -14.40 8.89
CA ARG A 188 -7.12 -13.95 8.75
C ARG A 188 -7.56 -13.09 9.93
N LEU A 189 -7.18 -13.51 11.13
CA LEU A 189 -7.51 -12.78 12.35
C LEU A 189 -6.89 -11.37 12.35
N ARG A 190 -5.64 -11.23 11.86
CA ARG A 190 -5.01 -9.91 11.66
C ARG A 190 -5.84 -9.02 10.73
N LEU A 191 -6.30 -9.55 9.61
CA LEU A 191 -7.15 -8.80 8.66
C LEU A 191 -8.50 -8.40 9.28
N ILE A 192 -9.12 -9.30 10.03
CA ILE A 192 -10.40 -9.03 10.72
C ILE A 192 -10.22 -7.90 11.74
N TRP A 193 -9.17 -7.97 12.56
CA TRP A 193 -8.90 -6.93 13.55
C TRP A 193 -8.62 -5.57 12.92
N GLN A 194 -7.89 -5.50 11.81
CA GLN A 194 -7.67 -4.25 11.07
C GLN A 194 -8.99 -3.63 10.58
N ARG A 195 -9.92 -4.45 10.11
CA ARG A 195 -11.23 -3.98 9.65
C ARG A 195 -12.14 -3.53 10.77
N LEU A 196 -12.14 -4.25 11.88
CA LEU A 196 -12.84 -3.82 13.07
C LEU A 196 -12.30 -2.48 13.59
N GLU A 197 -10.98 -2.31 13.60
CA GLU A 197 -10.34 -1.03 13.95
C GLU A 197 -10.82 0.09 13.01
N ALA A 198 -10.79 -0.13 11.70
CA ALA A 198 -11.25 0.85 10.72
C ALA A 198 -12.75 1.19 10.90
N ALA A 199 -13.61 0.19 11.11
CA ALA A 199 -15.03 0.39 11.32
C ALA A 199 -15.33 1.18 12.60
N PHE A 200 -14.64 0.88 13.70
CA PHE A 200 -14.83 1.59 14.96
C PHE A 200 -14.13 2.95 15.03
N SER A 201 -13.07 3.17 14.26
CA SER A 201 -12.40 4.49 14.20
C SER A 201 -13.27 5.54 13.49
N GLN A 202 -14.09 5.11 12.52
CA GLN A 202 -14.99 6.01 11.77
C GLN A 202 -16.30 6.31 12.50
N THR A 203 -16.59 5.64 13.61
CA THR A 203 -17.84 5.85 14.34
C THR A 203 -17.66 6.85 15.48
N SER A 204 -18.49 7.88 15.53
CA SER A 204 -18.52 8.88 16.61
C SER A 204 -19.40 8.47 17.80
N HIS A 205 -20.10 7.33 17.70
CA HIS A 205 -21.03 6.90 18.76
C HIS A 205 -20.30 6.63 20.07
N TRP A 206 -20.71 7.30 21.15
CA TRP A 206 -20.05 7.23 22.47
C TRP A 206 -20.05 5.81 23.06
N GLY A 207 -21.09 5.00 22.82
CA GLY A 207 -21.17 3.60 23.24
C GLY A 207 -20.12 2.68 22.63
N ALA A 208 -19.44 3.12 21.55
CA ALA A 208 -18.31 2.40 20.98
C ALA A 208 -16.96 2.72 21.64
N ALA A 209 -16.93 3.68 22.57
CA ALA A 209 -15.67 4.12 23.22
C ALA A 209 -14.91 2.99 23.94
N PRO A 210 -15.54 2.09 24.74
CA PRO A 210 -14.84 0.98 25.37
C PRO A 210 -14.25 0.00 24.36
N ILE A 211 -14.97 -0.25 23.27
CA ILE A 211 -14.55 -1.15 22.20
C ILE A 211 -13.35 -0.55 21.46
N ARG A 212 -13.40 0.74 21.11
CA ARG A 212 -12.27 1.45 20.50
C ARG A 212 -11.04 1.46 21.41
N ALA A 213 -11.22 1.71 22.71
CA ALA A 213 -10.13 1.71 23.68
C ALA A 213 -9.44 0.33 23.76
N PHE A 214 -10.23 -0.75 23.80
CA PHE A 214 -9.71 -2.11 23.80
C PHE A 214 -8.93 -2.40 22.51
N PHE A 215 -9.52 -2.15 21.34
CA PHE A 215 -8.86 -2.47 20.06
C PHE A 215 -7.63 -1.59 19.81
N LYS A 216 -7.64 -0.33 20.19
CA LYS A 216 -6.47 0.55 20.14
C LYS A 216 -5.29 0.02 20.97
N TRP A 217 -5.58 -0.65 22.08
CA TRP A 217 -4.58 -1.32 22.91
C TRP A 217 -4.19 -2.70 22.36
N TYR A 218 -5.18 -3.49 21.93
CA TYR A 218 -5.04 -4.90 21.59
C TYR A 218 -4.40 -5.13 20.21
N ILE A 219 -4.85 -4.43 19.16
CA ILE A 219 -4.45 -4.70 17.77
C ILE A 219 -2.94 -4.54 17.55
N PRO A 220 -2.27 -3.46 18.00
CA PRO A 220 -0.82 -3.37 17.82
C PRO A 220 -0.07 -4.51 18.52
N ARG A 221 -0.52 -4.91 19.71
CA ARG A 221 0.07 -6.03 20.47
C ARG A 221 -0.12 -7.37 19.77
N PHE A 222 -1.31 -7.61 19.25
CA PHE A 222 -1.59 -8.83 18.50
C PHE A 222 -0.76 -8.89 17.21
N ARG A 223 -0.67 -7.77 16.47
CA ARG A 223 0.15 -7.66 15.27
C ARG A 223 1.62 -7.93 15.56
N ALA A 224 2.19 -7.29 16.57
CA ALA A 224 3.57 -7.50 16.96
C ALA A 224 3.84 -8.94 17.45
N THR A 225 2.94 -9.49 18.30
CA THR A 225 3.10 -10.85 18.82
C THR A 225 2.97 -11.93 17.75
N SER A 226 2.09 -11.73 16.76
CA SER A 226 1.86 -12.69 15.67
C SER A 226 2.81 -12.50 14.48
N PHE A 227 3.66 -11.48 14.50
CA PHE A 227 4.54 -11.13 13.38
C PHE A 227 5.53 -12.26 13.01
N PRO A 228 6.27 -12.88 13.94
CA PRO A 228 7.18 -13.97 13.61
C PRO A 228 6.47 -15.18 12.97
N LEU A 229 5.22 -15.45 13.36
CA LEU A 229 4.43 -16.53 12.74
C LEU A 229 4.04 -16.18 11.30
N ALA A 230 3.66 -14.92 11.05
CA ALA A 230 3.34 -14.47 9.69
C ALA A 230 4.57 -14.59 8.78
N ARG A 231 5.75 -14.20 9.28
CA ARG A 231 7.03 -14.33 8.56
C ARG A 231 7.42 -15.80 8.30
N ALA A 232 7.22 -16.66 9.27
CA ALA A 232 7.46 -18.10 9.10
C ALA A 232 6.58 -18.71 8.00
N ASN A 233 5.34 -18.25 7.86
CA ASN A 233 4.45 -18.70 6.79
C ASN A 233 4.95 -18.31 5.40
N GLU A 234 5.65 -17.18 5.25
CA GLU A 234 6.27 -16.76 3.99
C GLU A 234 7.37 -17.74 3.58
N TYR A 235 8.24 -18.11 4.52
CA TYR A 235 9.29 -19.11 4.26
C TYR A 235 8.72 -20.51 3.98
N GLU A 236 7.60 -20.88 4.61
CA GLU A 236 6.91 -22.14 4.30
C GLU A 236 6.32 -22.12 2.88
N ALA A 237 5.76 -20.98 2.44
CA ALA A 237 5.26 -20.80 1.09
C ALA A 237 6.41 -20.80 0.05
N ASP A 238 7.55 -20.20 0.37
CA ASP A 238 8.76 -20.29 -0.44
C ASP A 238 9.27 -21.72 -0.57
N ALA A 239 9.29 -22.47 0.53
CA ALA A 239 9.66 -23.88 0.50
C ALA A 239 8.68 -24.73 -0.33
N ALA A 240 7.39 -24.38 -0.35
CA ALA A 240 6.41 -25.03 -1.21
C ALA A 240 6.69 -24.74 -2.69
N ALA A 241 7.06 -23.52 -3.05
CA ALA A 241 7.48 -23.16 -4.40
C ALA A 241 8.72 -23.93 -4.82
N LEU A 242 9.76 -23.97 -3.98
CA LEU A 242 10.99 -24.74 -4.20
C LEU A 242 10.74 -26.23 -4.48
N ASN A 243 9.89 -26.87 -3.68
CA ASN A 243 9.59 -28.29 -3.78
C ASN A 243 8.78 -28.66 -5.04
N LEU A 244 8.09 -27.69 -5.64
CA LEU A 244 7.20 -27.93 -6.79
C LEU A 244 7.79 -27.48 -8.12
N THR A 245 8.78 -26.58 -8.08
CA THR A 245 9.52 -26.08 -9.24
C THR A 245 11.01 -26.32 -9.05
N SER A 246 11.86 -25.39 -9.46
CA SER A 246 13.30 -25.43 -9.17
C SER A 246 13.69 -24.24 -8.30
N ALA A 247 14.78 -24.38 -7.55
CA ALA A 247 15.36 -23.29 -6.78
C ALA A 247 15.67 -22.09 -7.69
N ARG A 248 16.16 -22.36 -8.91
CA ARG A 248 16.45 -21.35 -9.92
C ARG A 248 15.19 -20.61 -10.36
N SER A 249 14.12 -21.32 -10.74
CA SER A 249 12.87 -20.70 -11.19
C SER A 249 12.20 -19.87 -10.10
N ALA A 250 12.26 -20.32 -8.83
CA ALA A 250 11.76 -19.57 -7.68
C ALA A 250 12.57 -18.28 -7.44
N ALA A 251 13.92 -18.37 -7.48
CA ALA A 251 14.80 -17.20 -7.34
C ALA A 251 14.59 -16.19 -8.47
N GLN A 252 14.53 -16.68 -9.71
CA GLN A 252 14.27 -15.85 -10.88
C GLN A 252 12.90 -15.16 -10.80
N ALA A 253 11.86 -15.86 -10.34
CA ALA A 253 10.52 -15.28 -10.17
C ALA A 253 10.53 -14.14 -9.15
N LEU A 254 11.13 -14.34 -7.97
CA LEU A 254 11.22 -13.31 -6.93
C LEU A 254 12.03 -12.09 -7.39
N THR A 255 13.17 -12.34 -8.06
CA THR A 255 14.02 -11.28 -8.60
C THR A 255 13.27 -10.50 -9.69
N ALA A 256 12.59 -11.21 -10.60
CA ALA A 256 11.80 -10.59 -11.67
C ALA A 256 10.66 -9.72 -11.11
N VAL A 257 9.94 -10.19 -10.07
CA VAL A 257 8.88 -9.40 -9.43
C VAL A 257 9.44 -8.07 -8.89
N SER A 258 10.62 -8.10 -8.27
CA SER A 258 11.24 -6.88 -7.73
C SER A 258 11.69 -5.92 -8.84
N ILE A 259 12.42 -6.41 -9.84
CA ILE A 259 12.98 -5.58 -10.93
C ILE A 259 11.87 -5.04 -11.84
N VAL A 260 10.91 -5.90 -12.25
CA VAL A 260 9.78 -5.45 -13.08
C VAL A 260 8.90 -4.47 -12.31
N GLY A 261 8.71 -4.66 -11.00
CA GLY A 261 8.02 -3.70 -10.15
C GLY A 261 8.66 -2.30 -10.19
N SER A 262 10.00 -2.22 -10.08
CA SER A 262 10.74 -0.96 -10.23
C SER A 262 10.58 -0.37 -11.64
N TYR A 263 10.74 -1.18 -12.68
CA TYR A 263 10.51 -0.75 -14.07
C TYR A 263 9.11 -0.15 -14.28
N LEU A 264 8.07 -0.83 -13.79
CA LEU A 264 6.70 -0.35 -13.90
C LEU A 264 6.49 0.99 -13.19
N SER A 265 7.01 1.13 -11.97
CA SER A 265 6.82 2.33 -11.16
C SER A 265 7.66 3.51 -11.59
N GLU A 266 8.89 3.28 -12.07
CA GLU A 266 9.85 4.34 -12.36
C GLU A 266 9.92 4.73 -13.83
N LYS A 267 9.56 3.83 -14.74
CA LYS A 267 9.68 4.06 -16.19
C LYS A 267 8.36 3.92 -16.93
N TYR A 268 7.70 2.76 -16.82
CA TYR A 268 6.56 2.42 -17.67
C TYR A 268 5.35 3.33 -17.44
N TRP A 269 4.81 3.35 -16.21
CA TRP A 269 3.66 4.17 -15.89
C TRP A 269 3.94 5.68 -15.95
N PRO A 270 5.09 6.18 -15.47
CA PRO A 270 5.43 7.60 -15.65
C PRO A 270 5.49 8.03 -17.11
N LYS A 271 6.05 7.20 -18.01
CA LYS A 271 6.07 7.48 -19.45
C LYS A 271 4.66 7.60 -20.03
N ILE A 272 3.77 6.68 -19.69
CA ILE A 272 2.37 6.70 -20.15
C ILE A 272 1.65 7.93 -19.59
N HIS A 273 1.72 8.16 -18.27
CA HIS A 273 1.00 9.25 -17.63
C HIS A 273 1.52 10.64 -18.03
N SER A 274 2.82 10.78 -18.29
CA SER A 274 3.38 12.07 -18.76
C SER A 274 2.81 12.51 -20.11
N ALA A 275 2.37 11.57 -20.95
CA ALA A 275 1.75 11.86 -22.23
C ALA A 275 0.40 12.60 -22.10
N ALA A 276 -0.24 12.59 -20.93
CA ALA A 276 -1.43 13.39 -20.64
C ALA A 276 -1.17 14.90 -20.78
N ARG A 277 0.09 15.34 -20.66
CA ARG A 277 0.46 16.74 -20.88
C ARG A 277 0.35 17.17 -22.35
N GLU A 278 0.51 16.22 -23.27
CA GLU A 278 0.54 16.48 -24.73
C GLU A 278 -0.73 16.03 -25.45
N LEU A 279 -1.30 14.91 -25.01
CA LEU A 279 -2.43 14.28 -25.67
C LEU A 279 -3.74 14.55 -24.91
N PRO A 280 -4.80 15.04 -25.58
CA PRO A 280 -6.08 15.35 -24.92
C PRO A 280 -6.85 14.11 -24.44
N GLN A 281 -6.51 12.93 -24.99
CA GLN A 281 -7.14 11.65 -24.65
C GLN A 281 -6.08 10.56 -24.50
N PRO A 282 -6.31 9.53 -23.64
CA PRO A 282 -5.39 8.43 -23.48
C PRO A 282 -5.41 7.51 -24.72
N ALA A 283 -4.41 7.64 -25.58
CA ALA A 283 -4.28 6.88 -26.83
C ALA A 283 -3.53 5.53 -26.66
N PHE A 284 -3.14 5.18 -25.44
CA PHE A 284 -2.34 3.99 -25.14
C PHE A 284 -3.20 2.75 -24.91
N ALA A 285 -2.58 1.59 -25.15
CA ALA A 285 -3.09 0.27 -24.82
C ALA A 285 -2.10 -0.44 -23.86
N PRO A 286 -2.03 0.00 -22.58
CA PRO A 286 -0.93 -0.38 -21.69
C PRO A 286 -0.85 -1.88 -21.41
N TYR A 287 -1.93 -2.62 -21.56
CA TYR A 287 -1.94 -4.07 -21.31
C TYR A 287 -1.66 -4.87 -22.58
N SER A 288 -2.15 -4.43 -23.74
CA SER A 288 -1.83 -5.06 -25.02
C SER A 288 -0.39 -4.77 -25.46
N GLU A 289 0.07 -3.52 -25.25
CA GLU A 289 1.42 -3.05 -25.62
C GLU A 289 2.47 -3.38 -24.56
N PHE A 290 2.07 -3.75 -23.34
CA PHE A 290 3.02 -4.17 -22.31
C PHE A 290 3.71 -5.44 -22.73
N MET A 291 4.98 -5.31 -23.09
CA MET A 291 5.82 -6.44 -23.45
C MET A 291 6.89 -6.63 -22.38
N ALA A 292 7.00 -7.84 -21.88
CA ALA A 292 8.14 -8.20 -21.02
C ALA A 292 9.48 -7.95 -21.74
N THR A 293 9.47 -7.96 -23.07
CA THR A 293 10.62 -7.59 -23.90
C THR A 293 11.01 -6.12 -23.78
N ALA A 294 10.10 -5.22 -23.40
CA ALA A 294 10.45 -3.81 -23.19
C ALA A 294 11.45 -3.62 -22.05
N ILE A 295 11.51 -4.54 -21.09
CA ILE A 295 12.51 -4.51 -20.02
C ILE A 295 13.90 -4.94 -20.54
N GLN A 296 13.97 -5.67 -21.67
CA GLN A 296 15.24 -6.06 -22.29
C GLN A 296 15.96 -4.86 -22.93
N ASP A 297 15.20 -3.80 -23.27
CA ASP A 297 15.75 -2.55 -23.80
C ASP A 297 16.26 -1.62 -22.68
N VAL A 298 16.04 -2.00 -21.42
CA VAL A 298 16.54 -1.22 -20.26
C VAL A 298 18.05 -1.42 -20.15
N PRO A 299 18.84 -0.35 -20.01
CA PRO A 299 20.28 -0.46 -19.86
C PRO A 299 20.68 -1.36 -18.69
N ALA A 300 21.69 -2.20 -18.89
CA ALA A 300 22.14 -3.18 -17.90
C ALA A 300 22.48 -2.55 -16.54
N HIS A 301 23.03 -1.34 -16.51
CA HIS A 301 23.35 -0.65 -15.26
C HIS A 301 22.09 -0.25 -14.46
N GLU A 302 20.97 0.06 -15.11
CA GLU A 302 19.69 0.35 -14.43
C GLU A 302 19.11 -0.94 -13.84
N LEU A 303 19.10 -2.03 -14.59
CA LEU A 303 18.66 -3.35 -14.09
C LEU A 303 19.49 -3.78 -12.88
N GLN A 304 20.81 -3.59 -12.94
CA GLN A 304 21.71 -3.86 -11.83
C GLN A 304 21.42 -2.98 -10.62
N SER A 305 21.20 -1.68 -10.82
CA SER A 305 20.84 -0.73 -9.75
C SER A 305 19.52 -1.14 -9.05
N TRP A 306 18.49 -1.56 -9.79
CA TRP A 306 17.24 -2.05 -9.20
C TRP A 306 17.45 -3.35 -8.43
N GLN A 307 18.26 -4.26 -8.97
CA GLN A 307 18.59 -5.50 -8.27
C GLN A 307 19.36 -5.24 -6.97
N GLU A 308 20.36 -4.37 -7.00
CA GLU A 308 21.14 -3.96 -5.81
C GLU A 308 20.24 -3.30 -4.78
N THR A 309 19.35 -2.40 -5.21
CA THR A 309 18.37 -1.74 -4.33
C THR A 309 17.42 -2.76 -3.68
N ALA A 310 16.90 -3.71 -4.45
CA ALA A 310 16.05 -4.77 -3.93
C ALA A 310 16.77 -5.69 -2.92
N LEU A 311 18.04 -6.00 -3.17
CA LEU A 311 18.88 -6.81 -2.28
C LEU A 311 19.34 -6.05 -1.03
N ALA A 312 19.54 -4.72 -1.13
CA ALA A 312 19.85 -3.87 0.01
C ALA A 312 18.65 -3.63 0.94
N GLY A 313 17.43 -3.91 0.44
CA GLY A 313 16.20 -3.78 1.20
C GLY A 313 16.24 -4.67 2.46
N ARG A 314 15.98 -4.05 3.62
CA ARG A 314 15.87 -4.79 4.90
C ARG A 314 14.42 -5.13 5.17
N THR A 315 14.20 -6.34 5.71
CA THR A 315 12.88 -6.74 6.17
C THR A 315 12.33 -5.75 7.19
N SER A 316 11.24 -5.08 6.85
CA SER A 316 10.56 -4.11 7.71
C SER A 316 9.62 -4.80 8.69
N TYR A 317 9.36 -4.19 9.84
CA TYR A 317 8.29 -4.61 10.75
C TYR A 317 6.89 -4.16 10.30
N ASP A 318 6.82 -3.31 9.29
CA ASP A 318 5.55 -2.86 8.70
C ASP A 318 5.03 -3.85 7.64
N ASP A 319 5.93 -4.66 7.06
CA ASP A 319 5.60 -5.68 6.07
C ASP A 319 5.86 -7.10 6.62
N THR A 320 4.92 -8.00 6.38
CA THR A 320 5.07 -9.42 6.75
C THR A 320 5.93 -10.20 5.76
N HIS A 321 6.06 -9.70 4.52
CA HIS A 321 6.95 -10.31 3.55
C HIS A 321 8.41 -10.02 3.91
N PRO A 322 9.27 -11.05 4.03
CA PRO A 322 10.69 -10.84 4.19
C PRO A 322 11.30 -10.15 2.97
N SER A 323 12.43 -9.47 3.16
CA SER A 323 13.17 -8.87 2.03
C SER A 323 13.56 -9.91 1.00
N LEU A 324 13.76 -9.46 -0.25
CA LEU A 324 14.27 -10.35 -1.31
C LEU A 324 15.55 -11.08 -0.87
N ALA A 325 16.48 -10.35 -0.26
CA ALA A 325 17.73 -10.92 0.24
C ALA A 325 17.52 -12.04 1.28
N ASP A 326 16.61 -11.82 2.24
CA ASP A 326 16.30 -12.81 3.28
C ASP A 326 15.63 -14.05 2.70
N ARG A 327 14.72 -13.89 1.73
CA ARG A 327 14.03 -15.01 1.04
C ARG A 327 15.02 -15.83 0.23
N LEU A 328 15.85 -15.19 -0.61
CA LEU A 328 16.88 -15.86 -1.40
C LEU A 328 17.91 -16.60 -0.53
N LYS A 329 18.34 -15.97 0.57
CA LYS A 329 19.23 -16.59 1.56
C LYS A 329 18.60 -17.82 2.19
N ALA A 330 17.31 -17.75 2.57
CA ALA A 330 16.60 -18.90 3.14
C ALA A 330 16.44 -20.05 2.14
N MET A 331 16.32 -19.75 0.84
CA MET A 331 16.29 -20.74 -0.24
C MET A 331 17.69 -21.27 -0.63
N GLY A 332 18.77 -20.65 -0.17
CA GLY A 332 20.14 -21.01 -0.53
C GLY A 332 20.51 -20.71 -1.99
N VAL A 333 19.91 -19.67 -2.57
CA VAL A 333 20.10 -19.30 -3.99
C VAL A 333 20.50 -17.83 -4.15
N ALA A 334 21.17 -17.53 -5.27
CA ALA A 334 21.51 -16.15 -5.63
C ALA A 334 20.36 -15.49 -6.42
N ALA A 335 20.32 -14.15 -6.41
CA ALA A 335 19.44 -13.38 -7.27
C ALA A 335 19.84 -13.59 -8.74
N GLU A 336 18.88 -13.92 -9.58
CA GLU A 336 19.06 -14.07 -11.01
C GLU A 336 17.86 -13.46 -11.73
N PHE A 337 18.10 -12.41 -12.52
CA PHE A 337 17.07 -11.82 -13.37
C PHE A 337 17.11 -12.46 -14.76
N ALA A 338 16.04 -13.15 -15.12
CA ALA A 338 15.90 -13.81 -16.41
C ALA A 338 14.47 -13.56 -16.95
N PRO A 339 14.25 -12.45 -17.68
CA PRO A 339 12.94 -12.17 -18.28
C PRO A 339 12.61 -13.18 -19.37
N PRO A 340 11.32 -13.45 -19.64
CA PRO A 340 10.92 -14.37 -20.71
C PRO A 340 11.34 -13.84 -22.07
N LEU A 341 11.73 -14.75 -22.96
CA LEU A 341 11.87 -14.42 -24.38
C LEU A 341 10.49 -14.23 -25.03
N ALA A 342 10.47 -13.65 -26.22
CA ALA A 342 9.24 -13.46 -26.98
C ALA A 342 8.50 -14.79 -27.17
N GLY A 343 7.25 -14.87 -26.73
CA GLY A 343 6.42 -16.09 -26.80
C GLY A 343 6.56 -17.08 -25.66
N ASP A 344 7.54 -16.90 -24.74
CA ASP A 344 7.77 -17.82 -23.61
C ASP A 344 7.09 -17.38 -22.31
N SER A 345 6.46 -16.20 -22.31
CA SER A 345 5.76 -15.70 -21.13
C SER A 345 4.54 -16.55 -20.74
N ALA A 346 4.21 -16.49 -19.44
CA ALA A 346 3.09 -17.25 -18.89
C ALA A 346 1.71 -16.82 -19.46
N GLU A 347 1.61 -15.66 -20.12
CA GLU A 347 0.38 -15.22 -20.79
C GLU A 347 -0.09 -16.21 -21.86
N ARG A 348 0.80 -17.04 -22.42
CA ARG A 348 0.42 -18.11 -23.34
C ARG A 348 -0.59 -19.10 -22.77
N LEU A 349 -0.66 -19.22 -21.44
CA LEU A 349 -1.66 -20.04 -20.73
C LEU A 349 -3.09 -19.50 -20.89
N LEU A 350 -3.26 -18.25 -21.30
CA LEU A 350 -4.55 -17.64 -21.61
C LEU A 350 -5.09 -18.08 -22.97
N GLY A 351 -4.23 -18.59 -23.86
CA GLY A 351 -4.62 -19.09 -25.19
C GLY A 351 -5.35 -18.02 -26.02
N ALA A 352 -6.46 -18.41 -26.64
CA ALA A 352 -7.27 -17.53 -27.48
C ALA A 352 -7.93 -16.35 -26.72
N GLU A 353 -8.09 -16.45 -25.40
CA GLU A 353 -8.70 -15.39 -24.58
C GLU A 353 -7.76 -14.19 -24.35
N ARG A 354 -6.45 -14.34 -24.61
CA ARG A 354 -5.46 -13.30 -24.34
C ARG A 354 -5.84 -11.94 -24.93
N ALA A 355 -6.00 -11.87 -26.24
CA ALA A 355 -6.26 -10.60 -26.93
C ALA A 355 -7.55 -9.92 -26.45
N ARG A 356 -8.60 -10.70 -26.19
CA ARG A 356 -9.85 -10.16 -25.62
C ARG A 356 -9.65 -9.57 -24.23
N LEU A 357 -8.91 -10.25 -23.36
CA LEU A 357 -8.65 -9.82 -21.98
C LEU A 357 -7.77 -8.58 -21.95
N GLU A 358 -6.73 -8.52 -22.78
CA GLU A 358 -5.88 -7.35 -22.96
C GLU A 358 -6.70 -6.12 -23.38
N SER A 359 -7.49 -6.27 -24.45
CA SER A 359 -8.36 -5.18 -24.95
C SER A 359 -9.38 -4.73 -23.92
N ALA A 360 -9.93 -5.65 -23.13
CA ALA A 360 -10.86 -5.30 -22.05
C ALA A 360 -10.17 -4.46 -20.95
N PHE A 361 -8.94 -4.81 -20.56
CA PHE A 361 -8.19 -4.03 -19.56
C PHE A 361 -7.72 -2.69 -20.11
N ASP A 362 -7.35 -2.60 -21.39
CA ASP A 362 -7.02 -1.33 -22.03
C ASP A 362 -8.24 -0.39 -22.06
N ALA A 363 -9.42 -0.93 -22.35
CA ALA A 363 -10.67 -0.15 -22.34
C ALA A 363 -11.01 0.33 -20.93
N GLN A 364 -10.97 -0.56 -19.94
CA GLN A 364 -11.20 -0.22 -18.53
C GLN A 364 -10.19 0.81 -18.00
N TRP A 365 -8.92 0.69 -18.40
CA TRP A 365 -7.89 1.65 -18.01
C TRP A 365 -8.20 3.02 -18.62
N ARG A 366 -8.47 3.10 -19.92
CA ARG A 366 -8.81 4.37 -20.59
C ARG A 366 -10.01 5.05 -19.94
N GLU A 367 -11.05 4.32 -19.64
CA GLU A 367 -12.24 4.84 -18.94
C GLU A 367 -11.88 5.39 -17.54
N ARG A 368 -11.08 4.63 -16.78
CA ARG A 368 -10.66 5.02 -15.42
C ARG A 368 -9.83 6.28 -15.39
N VAL A 369 -8.93 6.49 -16.36
CA VAL A 369 -8.03 7.64 -16.38
C VAL A 369 -8.57 8.83 -17.16
N ALA A 370 -9.65 8.68 -17.93
CA ALA A 370 -10.15 9.68 -18.87
C ALA A 370 -10.33 11.08 -18.24
N GLU A 371 -10.98 11.16 -17.08
CA GLU A 371 -11.24 12.44 -16.41
C GLU A 371 -9.95 13.06 -15.87
N SER A 372 -9.13 12.30 -15.15
CA SER A 372 -7.85 12.79 -14.65
C SER A 372 -6.88 13.16 -15.78
N TRP A 373 -6.90 12.41 -16.87
CA TRP A 373 -6.12 12.68 -18.06
C TRP A 373 -6.49 14.02 -18.68
N LYS A 374 -7.79 14.25 -18.90
CA LYS A 374 -8.33 15.51 -19.40
C LYS A 374 -7.92 16.68 -18.50
N GLN A 375 -8.06 16.52 -17.18
CA GLN A 375 -7.68 17.54 -16.21
C GLN A 375 -6.19 17.91 -16.29
N VAL A 376 -5.30 16.91 -16.40
CA VAL A 376 -3.86 17.15 -16.56
C VAL A 376 -3.58 17.89 -17.87
N HIS A 377 -4.22 17.49 -18.97
CA HIS A 377 -4.05 18.16 -20.27
C HIS A 377 -4.49 19.63 -20.23
N GLU A 378 -5.69 19.87 -19.71
CA GLU A 378 -6.25 21.24 -19.61
C GLU A 378 -5.41 22.12 -18.67
N ASN A 379 -4.96 21.61 -17.52
CA ASN A 379 -4.07 22.34 -16.62
C ASN A 379 -2.75 22.66 -17.30
N THR A 380 -2.13 21.71 -17.98
CA THR A 380 -0.89 21.91 -18.72
C THR A 380 -1.04 22.98 -19.80
N ARG A 381 -2.14 22.96 -20.54
CA ARG A 381 -2.46 23.97 -21.55
C ARG A 381 -2.60 25.38 -20.91
N THR A 382 -3.31 25.47 -19.81
CA THR A 382 -3.50 26.72 -19.06
C THR A 382 -2.16 27.25 -18.53
N HIS A 383 -1.33 26.36 -17.96
CA HIS A 383 0.00 26.72 -17.48
C HIS A 383 0.92 27.19 -18.62
N ARG A 384 0.88 26.58 -19.80
CA ARG A 384 1.66 27.04 -20.96
C ARG A 384 1.23 28.42 -21.45
N LEU A 385 -0.06 28.69 -21.51
CA LEU A 385 -0.58 30.01 -21.86
C LEU A 385 -0.11 31.05 -20.83
N ARG A 386 -0.28 30.75 -19.56
CA ARG A 386 0.14 31.64 -18.47
C ARG A 386 1.66 31.89 -18.45
N LEU A 387 2.45 30.86 -18.72
CA LEU A 387 3.89 30.98 -18.87
C LEU A 387 4.27 31.97 -20.00
N SER A 388 3.62 31.85 -21.15
CA SER A 388 3.83 32.76 -22.29
C SER A 388 3.47 34.21 -21.95
N GLU A 389 2.36 34.43 -21.24
CA GLU A 389 1.97 35.79 -20.78
C GLU A 389 3.01 36.39 -19.83
N LEU A 390 3.44 35.63 -18.82
CA LEU A 390 4.42 36.11 -17.84
C LEU A 390 5.80 36.36 -18.46
N ARG A 391 6.23 35.52 -19.42
CA ARG A 391 7.49 35.76 -20.18
C ARG A 391 7.39 37.06 -20.98
N SER A 392 6.26 37.33 -21.63
CA SER A 392 6.04 38.57 -22.36
C SER A 392 6.02 39.79 -21.42
N GLN A 393 5.32 39.68 -20.30
CA GLN A 393 5.27 40.74 -19.29
C GLN A 393 6.67 41.02 -18.69
N ALA A 394 7.45 39.96 -18.43
CA ALA A 394 8.80 40.07 -17.88
C ALA A 394 9.69 40.95 -18.76
N VAL A 395 9.58 40.82 -20.10
CA VAL A 395 10.35 41.59 -21.08
C VAL A 395 9.85 43.03 -21.22
N GLN A 396 8.53 43.24 -21.18
CA GLN A 396 7.91 44.55 -21.46
C GLN A 396 7.93 45.51 -20.26
N THR A 397 7.52 45.00 -19.09
CA THR A 397 7.27 45.84 -17.91
C THR A 397 7.99 45.38 -16.66
N GLY A 398 8.62 44.21 -16.72
CA GLY A 398 9.12 43.51 -15.55
C GLY A 398 8.02 42.81 -14.76
N LEU A 399 8.44 42.05 -13.76
CA LEU A 399 7.53 41.32 -12.85
C LEU A 399 7.74 41.77 -11.41
N ASP A 400 6.65 41.85 -10.68
CA ASP A 400 6.67 41.89 -9.23
C ASP A 400 7.12 40.51 -8.67
N GLU A 401 7.36 40.43 -7.37
CA GLU A 401 7.86 39.23 -6.71
C GLU A 401 6.93 38.02 -6.90
N GLN A 402 5.61 38.22 -6.71
CA GLN A 402 4.64 37.17 -6.79
C GLN A 402 4.57 36.56 -8.20
N LYS A 403 4.52 37.40 -9.23
CA LYS A 403 4.53 36.95 -10.63
C LYS A 403 5.85 36.30 -11.03
N ALA A 404 6.98 36.79 -10.48
CA ALA A 404 8.26 36.18 -10.74
C ALA A 404 8.42 34.79 -10.09
N LEU A 405 7.82 34.57 -8.92
CA LEU A 405 7.72 33.24 -8.31
C LEU A 405 6.81 32.33 -9.12
N GLU A 406 5.65 32.84 -9.56
CA GLU A 406 4.72 32.11 -10.44
C GLU A 406 5.42 31.72 -11.76
N LEU A 407 6.18 32.63 -12.36
CA LEU A 407 6.99 32.34 -13.55
C LEU A 407 7.98 31.20 -13.30
N ALA A 408 8.70 31.24 -12.17
CA ALA A 408 9.67 30.19 -11.83
C ALA A 408 9.00 28.83 -11.59
N ASP A 409 7.79 28.79 -11.02
CA ASP A 409 7.01 27.57 -10.83
C ASP A 409 6.53 27.01 -12.18
N LEU A 410 6.04 27.85 -13.08
CA LEU A 410 5.60 27.43 -14.42
C LEU A 410 6.77 27.02 -15.31
N GLU A 411 7.94 27.63 -15.18
CA GLU A 411 9.15 27.19 -15.88
C GLU A 411 9.59 25.78 -15.44
N GLU A 412 9.44 25.46 -14.16
CA GLU A 412 9.71 24.12 -13.66
C GLU A 412 8.69 23.09 -14.18
N ASP A 413 7.40 23.45 -14.22
CA ASP A 413 6.32 22.54 -14.58
C ASP A 413 6.19 22.31 -16.08
N VAL A 414 6.15 23.37 -16.89
CA VAL A 414 5.82 23.30 -18.33
C VAL A 414 6.78 24.04 -19.24
N GLY A 415 7.82 24.70 -18.70
CA GLY A 415 8.79 25.51 -19.43
C GLY A 415 10.11 24.79 -19.68
N GLU A 416 11.22 25.49 -19.44
CA GLU A 416 12.59 24.99 -19.66
C GLU A 416 13.09 24.04 -18.56
N GLY A 417 12.23 23.78 -17.55
CA GLY A 417 12.47 22.80 -16.52
C GLY A 417 13.25 23.32 -15.31
N SER A 418 13.71 22.38 -14.49
CA SER A 418 14.23 22.67 -13.16
C SER A 418 15.50 23.50 -13.14
N VAL A 419 16.36 23.45 -14.17
CA VAL A 419 17.60 24.22 -14.23
C VAL A 419 17.31 25.72 -14.45
N ALA A 420 16.41 26.05 -15.36
CA ALA A 420 16.00 27.44 -15.62
C ALA A 420 15.28 28.02 -14.39
N SER A 421 14.33 27.27 -13.85
CA SER A 421 13.59 27.60 -12.64
C SER A 421 14.51 27.85 -11.43
N LEU A 422 15.53 27.00 -11.21
CA LEU A 422 16.49 27.16 -10.12
C LEU A 422 17.29 28.47 -10.25
N ARG A 423 17.75 28.82 -11.48
CA ARG A 423 18.42 30.10 -11.73
C ARG A 423 17.51 31.27 -11.39
N MET A 424 16.23 31.22 -11.78
CA MET A 424 15.26 32.27 -11.46
C MET A 424 15.06 32.43 -9.96
N ARG A 425 14.87 31.32 -9.23
CA ARG A 425 14.66 31.35 -7.76
C ARG A 425 15.90 31.89 -7.03
N ARG A 426 17.12 31.53 -7.46
CA ARG A 426 18.35 32.10 -6.90
C ARG A 426 18.43 33.62 -7.14
N ALA A 427 18.06 34.07 -8.34
CA ALA A 427 18.02 35.51 -8.65
C ALA A 427 16.94 36.24 -7.82
N LEU A 428 15.78 35.60 -7.59
CA LEU A 428 14.73 36.18 -6.74
C LEU A 428 15.17 36.30 -5.27
N VAL A 429 15.83 35.31 -4.71
CA VAL A 429 16.37 35.40 -3.35
C VAL A 429 17.46 36.46 -3.25
N ALA A 430 18.29 36.60 -4.27
CA ALA A 430 19.30 37.67 -4.32
C ALA A 430 18.66 39.06 -4.36
N LYS A 431 17.56 39.21 -5.11
CA LYS A 431 16.81 40.48 -5.21
C LYS A 431 15.95 40.77 -3.97
N TYR A 432 15.39 39.75 -3.36
CA TYR A 432 14.48 39.84 -2.21
C TYR A 432 14.97 38.92 -1.06
N PRO A 433 16.09 39.23 -0.38
CA PRO A 433 16.74 38.34 0.56
C PRO A 433 15.91 38.06 1.80
N GLU A 434 14.99 38.96 2.20
CA GLU A 434 14.10 38.80 3.34
C GLU A 434 12.74 38.19 2.98
N SER A 435 12.51 37.92 1.71
CA SER A 435 11.26 37.30 1.27
C SER A 435 11.14 35.84 1.70
N ALA A 436 10.22 35.54 2.59
CA ALA A 436 9.91 34.16 3.00
C ALA A 436 9.38 33.30 1.83
N PRO A 437 8.47 33.78 0.93
CA PRO A 437 8.05 33.04 -0.24
C PRO A 437 9.19 32.70 -1.20
N ALA A 438 10.11 33.64 -1.48
CA ALA A 438 11.24 33.39 -2.38
C ALA A 438 12.21 32.35 -1.79
N ARG A 439 12.56 32.50 -0.52
CA ARG A 439 13.43 31.54 0.21
C ARG A 439 12.78 30.15 0.30
N PHE A 440 11.46 30.07 0.60
CA PHE A 440 10.74 28.82 0.65
C PHE A 440 10.73 28.12 -0.72
N SER A 441 10.44 28.87 -1.78
CA SER A 441 10.41 28.34 -3.15
C SER A 441 11.76 27.76 -3.57
N LEU A 442 12.87 28.46 -3.26
CA LEU A 442 14.24 27.97 -3.52
C LEU A 442 14.56 26.72 -2.69
N ALA A 443 14.32 26.76 -1.37
CA ALA A 443 14.57 25.62 -0.49
C ALA A 443 13.78 24.38 -0.92
N ARG A 444 12.49 24.54 -1.29
CA ARG A 444 11.63 23.47 -1.80
C ARG A 444 12.23 22.79 -3.04
N GLN A 445 12.74 23.57 -4.01
CA GLN A 445 13.33 23.01 -5.21
C GLN A 445 14.64 22.28 -4.92
N LEU A 446 15.51 22.85 -4.08
CA LEU A 446 16.77 22.22 -3.67
C LEU A 446 16.50 20.89 -2.94
N LEU A 447 15.56 20.87 -1.97
CA LEU A 447 15.16 19.65 -1.26
C LEU A 447 14.59 18.58 -2.19
N ARG A 448 13.81 18.97 -3.19
CA ARG A 448 13.29 18.05 -4.22
C ARG A 448 14.40 17.48 -5.11
N ALA A 449 15.44 18.25 -5.37
CA ALA A 449 16.64 17.82 -6.08
C ALA A 449 17.63 17.03 -5.20
N VAL A 450 17.29 16.79 -3.94
CA VAL A 450 18.15 16.13 -2.94
C VAL A 450 19.46 16.91 -2.68
N ASP A 451 19.40 18.22 -2.83
CA ASP A 451 20.52 19.12 -2.57
C ASP A 451 20.54 19.51 -1.07
N VAL A 452 21.71 19.37 -0.43
CA VAL A 452 21.89 19.64 1.01
C VAL A 452 21.70 21.11 1.36
N ASP A 453 21.98 22.03 0.44
CA ASP A 453 21.80 23.48 0.67
C ASP A 453 20.32 23.82 0.96
N GLY A 454 19.40 23.01 0.44
CA GLY A 454 17.96 23.13 0.72
C GLY A 454 17.60 22.91 2.19
N VAL A 455 18.36 22.06 2.91
CA VAL A 455 18.12 21.76 4.34
C VAL A 455 18.39 23.00 5.18
N ALA A 456 19.60 23.55 5.09
CA ALA A 456 19.97 24.72 5.89
C ALA A 456 19.06 25.93 5.61
N LEU A 457 18.70 26.14 4.33
CA LEU A 457 17.80 27.23 3.93
C LEU A 457 16.38 27.03 4.48
N MET A 458 15.86 25.82 4.45
CA MET A 458 14.51 25.51 4.97
C MET A 458 14.47 25.58 6.50
N GLU A 459 15.46 25.04 7.20
CA GLU A 459 15.54 25.09 8.66
C GLU A 459 15.60 26.54 9.16
N ALA A 460 16.45 27.37 8.57
CA ALA A 460 16.54 28.79 8.91
C ALA A 460 15.24 29.56 8.61
N LEU A 461 14.50 29.14 7.59
CA LEU A 461 13.22 29.77 7.23
C LEU A 461 12.13 29.42 8.24
N ILE A 462 11.94 28.15 8.55
CA ILE A 462 10.84 27.71 9.43
C ILE A 462 11.06 28.13 10.91
N GLU A 463 12.28 28.46 11.30
CA GLU A 463 12.59 29.03 12.59
C GLU A 463 12.08 30.50 12.69
N LYS A 464 12.18 31.26 11.59
CA LYS A 464 11.73 32.65 11.53
C LYS A 464 10.24 32.78 11.18
N GLU A 465 9.69 31.84 10.41
CA GLU A 465 8.34 31.88 9.85
C GLU A 465 7.49 30.70 10.34
N PRO A 466 6.79 30.83 11.48
CA PRO A 466 5.99 29.75 12.04
C PRO A 466 4.91 29.18 11.13
N ASN A 467 4.38 30.00 10.21
CA ASN A 467 3.38 29.58 9.23
C ASN A 467 3.93 28.63 8.15
N ALA A 468 5.24 28.70 7.88
CA ALA A 468 5.91 27.83 6.93
C ALA A 468 6.30 26.47 7.54
N PHE A 469 6.20 26.33 8.88
CA PHE A 469 6.73 25.18 9.62
C PHE A 469 6.17 23.84 9.11
N LEU A 470 4.86 23.69 9.00
CA LEU A 470 4.25 22.40 8.62
C LEU A 470 4.69 21.97 7.21
N ALA A 471 4.63 22.90 6.25
CA ALA A 471 5.03 22.62 4.87
C ALA A 471 6.55 22.34 4.78
N GLY A 472 7.39 23.11 5.49
CA GLY A 472 8.83 22.91 5.52
C GLY A 472 9.25 21.61 6.21
N ALA A 473 8.63 21.26 7.33
CA ALA A 473 8.88 20.02 8.05
C ALA A 473 8.55 18.78 7.21
N GLN A 474 7.46 18.84 6.42
CA GLN A 474 7.11 17.76 5.50
C GLN A 474 8.15 17.60 4.38
N LEU A 475 8.62 18.70 3.79
CA LEU A 475 9.66 18.67 2.76
C LEU A 475 11.00 18.12 3.29
N LEU A 476 11.39 18.49 4.52
CA LEU A 476 12.57 17.94 5.19
C LEU A 476 12.43 16.46 5.49
N GLN A 477 11.25 16.02 5.96
CA GLN A 477 10.96 14.60 6.16
C GLN A 477 11.12 13.82 4.84
N ASP A 478 10.53 14.30 3.74
CA ASP A 478 10.61 13.67 2.41
C ASP A 478 12.05 13.63 1.87
N TYR A 479 12.83 14.68 2.11
CA TYR A 479 14.25 14.73 1.77
C TYR A 479 15.04 13.63 2.47
N TYR A 480 14.92 13.51 3.79
CA TYR A 480 15.64 12.49 4.57
C TYR A 480 15.16 11.06 4.25
N TRP A 481 13.86 10.87 3.93
CA TRP A 481 13.35 9.59 3.44
C TRP A 481 14.04 9.16 2.13
N ARG A 482 14.18 10.07 1.18
CA ARG A 482 14.85 9.79 -0.11
C ARG A 482 16.33 9.47 0.04
N ARG A 483 16.97 10.00 1.06
CA ARG A 483 18.37 9.70 1.41
C ARG A 483 18.54 8.44 2.25
N ASN A 484 17.45 7.75 2.59
CA ASN A 484 17.44 6.60 3.52
C ASN A 484 17.94 6.94 4.94
N GLU A 485 17.90 8.21 5.34
CA GLU A 485 18.25 8.74 6.68
C GLU A 485 17.02 8.72 7.58
N ARG A 486 16.57 7.49 7.91
CA ARG A 486 15.27 7.24 8.56
C ARG A 486 15.09 7.92 9.91
N ASP A 487 16.13 7.99 10.71
CA ASP A 487 16.04 8.60 12.06
C ASP A 487 15.73 10.09 11.98
N LEU A 488 16.37 10.81 11.05
CA LEU A 488 16.09 12.23 10.79
C LEU A 488 14.70 12.44 10.19
N ALA A 489 14.28 11.59 9.25
CA ALA A 489 12.93 11.64 8.69
C ALA A 489 11.86 11.46 9.77
N LEU A 490 12.03 10.49 10.69
CA LEU A 490 11.13 10.27 11.82
C LEU A 490 11.18 11.41 12.85
N GLN A 491 12.32 12.06 13.03
CA GLN A 491 12.42 13.24 13.88
C GLN A 491 11.57 14.39 13.32
N TRP A 492 11.65 14.67 12.00
CA TRP A 492 10.84 15.69 11.35
C TRP A 492 9.35 15.34 11.37
N GLN A 493 9.01 14.07 11.18
CA GLN A 493 7.62 13.61 11.32
C GLN A 493 7.05 13.88 12.73
N ARG A 494 7.81 13.62 13.79
CA ARG A 494 7.38 13.91 15.16
C ARG A 494 7.16 15.41 15.36
N ARG A 495 8.11 16.26 14.96
CA ARG A 495 7.99 17.72 15.03
C ARG A 495 6.76 18.24 14.28
N PHE A 496 6.49 17.69 13.08
CA PHE A 496 5.28 18.00 12.31
C PHE A 496 4.01 17.66 13.09
N MET A 497 3.92 16.44 13.63
CA MET A 497 2.74 15.99 14.38
C MET A 497 2.51 16.77 15.67
N GLU A 498 3.56 17.11 16.40
CA GLU A 498 3.50 17.96 17.60
C GLU A 498 2.90 19.33 17.25
N ARG A 499 3.44 19.97 16.23
CA ARG A 499 2.97 21.29 15.79
C ARG A 499 1.54 21.28 15.24
N ALA A 500 1.18 20.25 14.49
CA ALA A 500 -0.19 20.09 13.98
C ALA A 500 -1.20 19.91 15.14
N ASN A 501 -0.83 19.13 16.16
CA ASN A 501 -1.68 18.95 17.35
C ASN A 501 -1.83 20.25 18.17
N GLU A 502 -0.78 21.06 18.30
CA GLU A 502 -0.85 22.37 18.96
C GLU A 502 -1.85 23.31 18.25
N LEU A 503 -1.81 23.34 16.92
CA LEU A 503 -2.71 24.17 16.11
C LEU A 503 -4.18 23.72 16.23
N HIS A 504 -4.41 22.40 16.34
CA HIS A 504 -5.76 21.85 16.54
C HIS A 504 -6.26 22.00 17.99
N ALA A 505 -5.36 22.09 18.98
CA ALA A 505 -5.71 22.27 20.39
C ALA A 505 -6.04 23.72 20.75
N THR A 506 -5.67 24.70 19.91
CA THR A 506 -5.97 26.12 20.13
C THR A 506 -7.35 26.44 19.53
N PRO A 507 -8.43 26.61 20.33
CA PRO A 507 -9.73 26.98 19.77
C PRO A 507 -9.63 28.36 19.14
N SER A 508 -10.10 28.47 17.89
CA SER A 508 -10.25 29.75 17.17
C SER A 508 -10.99 30.77 18.04
N LYS A 509 -10.26 31.70 18.64
CA LYS A 509 -10.83 32.91 19.21
C LYS A 509 -11.12 33.91 18.08
N SER A 510 -12.14 33.64 17.27
CA SER A 510 -12.72 34.67 16.42
C SER A 510 -14.14 34.24 16.03
N HIS A 511 -15.10 34.77 16.81
CA HIS A 511 -16.39 35.33 16.45
C HIS A 511 -17.23 35.53 17.71
N ARG A 512 -16.88 36.60 18.43
CA ARG A 512 -17.84 37.38 19.23
C ARG A 512 -17.51 38.86 19.00
N VAL A 513 -18.10 39.43 18.06
CA VAL A 513 -18.61 40.82 18.09
C VAL A 513 -19.86 40.86 17.21
#